data_5e4949cf582b389e575a37a135f13fab
#
_entry.id   5e4949cf582b389e575a37a135f13fab
#
_cell.length_a   1.000
_cell.length_b   1.000
_cell.length_c   1.000
_cell.angle_alpha   90.00
_cell.angle_beta   90.00
_cell.angle_gamma   90.00
#
_symmetry.space_group_name_H-M   'P 1'
#
loop_
_entity.id
_entity.type
_entity.pdbx_description
1 polymer ?
#
loop_
_entity_poly.entity_id
_entity_poly.type
_entity_poly.pdbx_seq_one_letter_code
_entity_poly.pdbx_strand_id
1 'polypeptide(L)'
;MITAGIDVGSKNIRVVILADGKVIARAIGTAGYEQNAVAKELFRKALDEAGLKREDIGHVAATGAGRDAIDFADSRVTDVTAAARGANTLYPGAKTIVEVGAEESRGIKTDGRGRVLDSAVNEKCAAGSGSFTESMARALGMSLKDFAEKSLESTVKIPMNAQCTVFAESEVVSLIHSGTEKRDISRAVHDAIASRVSSMVRRVKLEGEVVLLGGLAYNPGCVKSRKENLEVQEVKIPDEPEFVDALGAAVIAGERA
;
A
#
# COMPACT_ATOMS: atom_id res chain seq x y z
N MET A 1 -8.41 -20.10 -17.24
CA MET A 1 -8.99 -18.78 -17.59
C MET A 1 -7.96 -17.69 -17.31
N ILE A 2 -7.82 -16.72 -18.23
CA ILE A 2 -6.85 -15.62 -18.08
C ILE A 2 -7.61 -14.34 -17.75
N THR A 3 -7.22 -13.65 -16.68
CA THR A 3 -7.85 -12.40 -16.21
C THR A 3 -6.80 -11.35 -15.88
N ALA A 4 -7.21 -10.09 -15.81
CA ALA A 4 -6.33 -9.00 -15.44
C ALA A 4 -6.94 -8.10 -14.37
N GLY A 5 -6.09 -7.60 -13.49
CA GLY A 5 -6.41 -6.57 -12.51
C GLY A 5 -5.53 -5.35 -12.71
N ILE A 6 -6.15 -4.17 -12.63
CA ILE A 6 -5.48 -2.88 -12.80
C ILE A 6 -5.75 -2.05 -11.55
N ASP A 7 -4.72 -1.78 -10.77
CA ASP A 7 -4.78 -0.84 -9.64
C ASP A 7 -4.31 0.54 -10.11
N VAL A 8 -5.21 1.51 -10.07
CA VAL A 8 -4.97 2.90 -10.46
C VAL A 8 -4.83 3.75 -9.20
N GLY A 9 -3.66 3.66 -8.58
CA GLY A 9 -3.34 4.44 -7.39
C GLY A 9 -3.00 5.90 -7.70
N SER A 10 -2.90 6.73 -6.66
CA SER A 10 -2.58 8.16 -6.77
C SER A 10 -1.19 8.44 -7.34
N LYS A 11 -0.23 7.57 -7.09
CA LYS A 11 1.18 7.75 -7.52
C LYS A 11 1.58 6.78 -8.64
N ASN A 12 1.14 5.53 -8.56
CA ASN A 12 1.50 4.47 -9.49
C ASN A 12 0.27 3.71 -9.96
N ILE A 13 0.35 3.20 -11.20
CA ILE A 13 -0.59 2.23 -11.75
C ILE A 13 0.12 0.88 -11.81
N ARG A 14 -0.60 -0.18 -11.43
CA ARG A 14 -0.11 -1.55 -11.44
C ARG A 14 -1.06 -2.45 -12.19
N VAL A 15 -0.48 -3.38 -12.93
CA VAL A 15 -1.22 -4.38 -13.70
C VAL A 15 -0.74 -5.76 -13.28
N VAL A 16 -1.66 -6.68 -13.07
CA VAL A 16 -1.40 -8.10 -12.83
C VAL A 16 -2.22 -8.92 -13.81
N ILE A 17 -1.60 -9.88 -14.48
CA ILE A 17 -2.27 -10.88 -15.32
C ILE A 17 -2.20 -12.23 -14.61
N LEU A 18 -3.36 -12.85 -14.45
CA LEU A 18 -3.52 -14.19 -13.88
C LEU A 18 -3.90 -15.20 -14.97
N ALA A 19 -3.25 -16.36 -14.95
CA ALA A 19 -3.70 -17.55 -15.67
C ALA A 19 -3.88 -18.70 -14.66
N ASP A 20 -5.07 -19.23 -14.58
CA ASP A 20 -5.43 -20.33 -13.67
C ASP A 20 -4.98 -20.11 -12.22
N GLY A 21 -5.21 -18.87 -11.73
CA GLY A 21 -4.89 -18.46 -10.37
C GLY A 21 -3.41 -18.13 -10.11
N LYS A 22 -2.55 -18.22 -11.12
CA LYS A 22 -1.13 -17.88 -11.02
C LYS A 22 -0.83 -16.56 -11.72
N VAL A 23 -0.01 -15.72 -11.10
CA VAL A 23 0.49 -14.50 -11.74
C VAL A 23 1.49 -14.88 -12.82
N ILE A 24 1.23 -14.44 -14.06
CA ILE A 24 2.09 -14.73 -15.23
C ILE A 24 2.77 -13.48 -15.78
N ALA A 25 2.25 -12.29 -15.49
CA ALA A 25 2.91 -11.02 -15.84
C ALA A 25 2.49 -9.90 -14.90
N ARG A 26 3.35 -8.88 -14.79
CA ARG A 26 3.11 -7.67 -13.99
C ARG A 26 3.68 -6.45 -14.72
N ALA A 27 3.06 -5.31 -14.48
CA ALA A 27 3.63 -4.03 -14.91
C ALA A 27 3.33 -2.95 -13.86
N ILE A 28 4.25 -2.01 -13.69
CA ILE A 28 4.10 -0.85 -12.84
C ILE A 28 4.66 0.39 -13.53
N GLY A 29 4.01 1.52 -13.33
CA GLY A 29 4.47 2.82 -13.81
C GLY A 29 3.81 3.96 -13.05
N THR A 30 4.38 5.17 -13.19
CA THR A 30 3.85 6.38 -12.55
C THR A 30 2.51 6.76 -13.18
N ALA A 31 1.49 7.05 -12.36
CA ALA A 31 0.13 7.31 -12.81
C ALA A 31 0.02 8.54 -13.75
N GLY A 32 0.67 9.65 -13.39
CA GLY A 32 0.58 10.88 -14.20
C GLY A 32 -0.84 11.45 -14.28
N TYR A 33 -1.04 12.41 -15.18
CA TYR A 33 -2.35 13.03 -15.41
C TYR A 33 -3.26 12.17 -16.29
N GLU A 34 -2.70 11.55 -17.33
CA GLU A 34 -3.42 10.73 -18.31
C GLU A 34 -3.49 9.25 -17.86
N GLN A 35 -4.16 9.00 -16.72
CA GLN A 35 -4.20 7.67 -16.08
C GLN A 35 -4.64 6.55 -17.03
N ASN A 36 -5.64 6.79 -17.87
CA ASN A 36 -6.13 5.79 -18.82
C ASN A 36 -5.08 5.42 -19.86
N ALA A 37 -4.36 6.41 -20.40
CA ALA A 37 -3.30 6.15 -21.38
C ALA A 37 -2.15 5.36 -20.76
N VAL A 38 -1.72 5.72 -19.54
CA VAL A 38 -0.68 4.99 -18.79
C VAL A 38 -1.13 3.56 -18.49
N ALA A 39 -2.38 3.38 -18.06
CA ALA A 39 -2.92 2.04 -17.79
C ALA A 39 -2.95 1.16 -19.04
N LYS A 40 -3.34 1.72 -20.20
CA LYS A 40 -3.29 1.01 -21.50
C LYS A 40 -1.87 0.59 -21.88
N GLU A 41 -0.90 1.47 -21.69
CA GLU A 41 0.51 1.17 -21.96
C GLU A 41 1.03 0.04 -21.06
N LEU A 42 0.78 0.13 -19.75
CA LEU A 42 1.20 -0.88 -18.78
C LEU A 42 0.50 -2.22 -19.02
N PHE A 43 -0.79 -2.19 -19.37
CA PHE A 43 -1.53 -3.40 -19.71
C PHE A 43 -0.95 -4.07 -20.95
N ARG A 44 -0.66 -3.29 -22.02
CA ARG A 44 0.02 -3.81 -23.21
C ARG A 44 1.37 -4.41 -22.88
N LYS A 45 2.19 -3.71 -22.07
CA LYS A 45 3.48 -4.23 -21.61
C LYS A 45 3.36 -5.57 -20.88
N ALA A 46 2.37 -5.72 -20.00
CA ALA A 46 2.13 -6.98 -19.31
C ALA A 46 1.66 -8.09 -20.25
N LEU A 47 0.85 -7.76 -21.26
CA LEU A 47 0.45 -8.70 -22.31
C LEU A 47 1.64 -9.17 -23.13
N ASP A 48 2.48 -8.23 -23.59
CA ASP A 48 3.70 -8.54 -24.37
C ASP A 48 4.65 -9.46 -23.58
N GLU A 49 4.85 -9.19 -22.27
CA GLU A 49 5.65 -10.03 -21.38
C GLU A 49 5.09 -11.46 -21.25
N ALA A 50 3.76 -11.59 -21.20
CA ALA A 50 3.09 -12.89 -21.13
C ALA A 50 2.96 -13.58 -22.50
N GLY A 51 3.29 -12.94 -23.60
CA GLY A 51 3.06 -13.46 -24.97
C GLY A 51 1.58 -13.54 -25.34
N LEU A 52 0.73 -12.70 -24.76
CA LEU A 52 -0.72 -12.68 -24.91
C LEU A 52 -1.21 -11.48 -25.71
N LYS A 53 -2.44 -11.59 -26.22
CA LYS A 53 -3.21 -10.49 -26.81
C LYS A 53 -4.39 -10.11 -25.91
N ARG A 54 -5.02 -8.94 -26.16
CA ARG A 54 -6.21 -8.50 -25.41
C ARG A 54 -7.34 -9.53 -25.45
N GLU A 55 -7.50 -10.19 -26.60
CA GLU A 55 -8.55 -11.17 -26.84
C GLU A 55 -8.39 -12.45 -26.00
N ASP A 56 -7.19 -12.73 -25.51
CA ASP A 56 -6.90 -13.87 -24.62
C ASP A 56 -7.36 -13.62 -23.19
N ILE A 57 -7.59 -12.34 -22.82
CA ILE A 57 -8.04 -11.93 -21.49
C ILE A 57 -9.56 -11.97 -21.43
N GLY A 58 -10.10 -12.90 -20.64
CA GLY A 58 -11.55 -13.08 -20.46
C GLY A 58 -12.22 -11.91 -19.72
N HIS A 59 -11.58 -11.34 -18.73
CA HIS A 59 -12.14 -10.23 -17.95
C HIS A 59 -11.03 -9.34 -17.35
N VAL A 60 -11.24 -8.02 -17.38
CA VAL A 60 -10.38 -7.00 -16.79
C VAL A 60 -11.13 -6.27 -15.69
N ALA A 61 -10.61 -6.27 -14.46
CA ALA A 61 -11.17 -5.48 -13.37
C ALA A 61 -10.22 -4.33 -12.99
N ALA A 62 -10.76 -3.13 -12.85
CA ALA A 62 -10.02 -1.97 -12.34
C ALA A 62 -10.35 -1.69 -10.87
N THR A 63 -9.32 -1.30 -10.11
CA THR A 63 -9.41 -0.85 -8.72
C THR A 63 -8.53 0.40 -8.52
N GLY A 64 -8.44 0.90 -7.30
CA GLY A 64 -7.70 2.12 -7.00
C GLY A 64 -8.56 3.39 -7.12
N ALA A 65 -8.02 4.51 -6.66
CA ALA A 65 -8.72 5.80 -6.67
C ALA A 65 -9.11 6.25 -8.08
N GLY A 66 -8.29 5.93 -9.10
CA GLY A 66 -8.51 6.26 -10.51
C GLY A 66 -9.27 5.20 -11.32
N ARG A 67 -9.82 4.14 -10.71
CA ARG A 67 -10.48 3.02 -11.42
C ARG A 67 -11.55 3.43 -12.43
N ASP A 68 -12.25 4.52 -12.15
CA ASP A 68 -13.35 4.99 -13.01
C ASP A 68 -12.85 5.63 -14.32
N ALA A 69 -11.58 6.02 -14.39
CA ALA A 69 -10.95 6.54 -15.60
C ALA A 69 -10.61 5.45 -16.62
N ILE A 70 -10.63 4.17 -16.25
CA ILE A 70 -10.19 3.06 -17.13
C ILE A 70 -11.34 2.63 -18.03
N ASP A 71 -11.32 3.05 -19.28
CA ASP A 71 -12.38 2.82 -20.27
C ASP A 71 -12.46 1.38 -20.79
N PHE A 72 -11.35 0.62 -20.72
CA PHE A 72 -11.26 -0.75 -21.22
C PHE A 72 -11.43 -1.83 -20.13
N ALA A 73 -11.70 -1.43 -18.88
CA ALA A 73 -12.02 -2.37 -17.81
C ALA A 73 -13.48 -2.82 -17.88
N ASP A 74 -13.68 -4.14 -17.81
CA ASP A 74 -15.01 -4.76 -17.86
C ASP A 74 -15.77 -4.56 -16.53
N SER A 75 -15.05 -4.43 -15.43
CA SER A 75 -15.65 -4.17 -14.12
C SER A 75 -14.77 -3.28 -13.22
N ARG A 76 -15.40 -2.72 -12.20
CA ARG A 76 -14.75 -1.90 -11.18
C ARG A 76 -14.96 -2.50 -9.81
N VAL A 77 -13.89 -2.47 -9.00
CA VAL A 77 -13.84 -3.05 -7.66
C VAL A 77 -13.31 -1.98 -6.71
N THR A 78 -13.85 -1.91 -5.50
CA THR A 78 -13.29 -1.00 -4.49
C THR A 78 -11.93 -1.50 -4.00
N ASP A 79 -11.05 -0.58 -3.68
CA ASP A 79 -9.69 -0.85 -3.18
C ASP A 79 -9.72 -1.77 -1.97
N VAL A 80 -10.63 -1.50 -1.02
CA VAL A 80 -10.82 -2.32 0.19
C VAL A 80 -11.15 -3.78 -0.16
N THR A 81 -12.01 -3.98 -1.17
CA THR A 81 -12.38 -5.34 -1.61
C THR A 81 -11.22 -6.01 -2.35
N ALA A 82 -10.52 -5.26 -3.19
CA ALA A 82 -9.35 -5.77 -3.93
C ALA A 82 -8.22 -6.15 -2.96
N ALA A 83 -7.86 -5.27 -2.02
CA ALA A 83 -6.88 -5.56 -0.98
C ALA A 83 -7.22 -6.81 -0.17
N ALA A 84 -8.49 -6.94 0.25
CA ALA A 84 -8.96 -8.10 1.02
C ALA A 84 -8.82 -9.41 0.23
N ARG A 85 -9.20 -9.42 -1.05
CA ARG A 85 -9.12 -10.60 -1.92
C ARG A 85 -7.69 -10.96 -2.25
N GLY A 86 -6.85 -9.97 -2.59
CA GLY A 86 -5.43 -10.18 -2.87
C GLY A 86 -4.68 -10.71 -1.66
N ALA A 87 -4.87 -10.10 -0.49
CA ALA A 87 -4.26 -10.57 0.75
C ALA A 87 -4.67 -11.99 1.10
N ASN A 88 -5.96 -12.33 0.99
CA ASN A 88 -6.45 -13.67 1.29
C ASN A 88 -5.97 -14.72 0.28
N THR A 89 -5.73 -14.34 -0.97
CA THR A 89 -5.15 -15.24 -1.97
C THR A 89 -3.72 -15.65 -1.59
N LEU A 90 -2.94 -14.73 -1.05
CA LEU A 90 -1.55 -14.97 -0.62
C LEU A 90 -1.47 -15.59 0.78
N TYR A 91 -2.35 -15.19 1.68
CA TYR A 91 -2.41 -15.62 3.07
C TYR A 91 -3.83 -16.06 3.44
N PRO A 92 -4.21 -17.31 3.09
CA PRO A 92 -5.52 -17.85 3.46
C PRO A 92 -5.74 -17.78 4.97
N GLY A 93 -6.88 -17.23 5.38
CA GLY A 93 -7.19 -17.02 6.80
C GLY A 93 -6.80 -15.65 7.36
N ALA A 94 -6.15 -14.77 6.57
CA ALA A 94 -5.83 -13.41 6.99
C ALA A 94 -7.10 -12.63 7.37
N LYS A 95 -7.16 -12.15 8.62
CA LYS A 95 -8.32 -11.43 9.16
C LYS A 95 -8.10 -9.92 9.28
N THR A 96 -6.87 -9.49 9.41
CA THR A 96 -6.52 -8.07 9.55
C THR A 96 -5.52 -7.68 8.46
N ILE A 97 -5.87 -6.68 7.68
CA ILE A 97 -5.01 -6.13 6.63
C ILE A 97 -4.76 -4.67 6.95
N VAL A 98 -3.51 -4.28 6.87
CA VAL A 98 -3.07 -2.89 7.03
C VAL A 98 -2.35 -2.49 5.76
N GLU A 99 -2.95 -1.60 5.02
CA GLU A 99 -2.36 -1.07 3.81
C GLU A 99 -1.90 0.37 4.00
N VAL A 100 -0.72 0.69 3.45
CA VAL A 100 -0.25 2.06 3.39
C VAL A 100 0.26 2.36 1.99
N GLY A 101 -0.58 3.09 1.28
CA GLY A 101 -0.32 3.61 -0.05
C GLY A 101 0.44 4.93 -0.04
N ALA A 102 0.52 5.58 -1.22
CA ALA A 102 1.20 6.85 -1.38
C ALA A 102 0.51 7.99 -0.62
N GLU A 103 -0.80 8.08 -0.65
CA GLU A 103 -1.58 9.16 -0.02
C GLU A 103 -2.65 8.67 0.95
N GLU A 104 -2.93 7.37 0.96
CA GLU A 104 -3.97 6.75 1.78
C GLU A 104 -3.39 5.67 2.67
N SER A 105 -4.08 5.40 3.75
CA SER A 105 -3.85 4.22 4.58
C SER A 105 -5.19 3.59 4.97
N ARG A 106 -5.22 2.26 5.04
CA ARG A 106 -6.42 1.47 5.30
C ARG A 106 -6.18 0.40 6.34
N GLY A 107 -7.17 0.22 7.21
CA GLY A 107 -7.29 -0.95 8.05
C GLY A 107 -8.53 -1.73 7.61
N ILE A 108 -8.38 -3.01 7.29
CA ILE A 108 -9.45 -3.84 6.76
C ILE A 108 -9.59 -5.08 7.64
N LYS A 109 -10.80 -5.37 8.09
CA LYS A 109 -11.17 -6.62 8.75
C LYS A 109 -11.89 -7.53 7.78
N THR A 110 -11.48 -8.80 7.74
CA THR A 110 -12.09 -9.82 6.88
C THR A 110 -12.60 -11.00 7.68
N ASP A 111 -13.40 -11.85 7.04
CA ASP A 111 -13.86 -13.13 7.58
C ASP A 111 -12.81 -14.26 7.47
N GLY A 112 -11.59 -13.95 7.00
CA GLY A 112 -10.55 -14.93 6.69
C GLY A 112 -10.72 -15.65 5.36
N ARG A 113 -11.76 -15.31 4.58
CA ARG A 113 -12.01 -15.80 3.20
C ARG A 113 -11.98 -14.67 2.17
N GLY A 114 -11.47 -13.51 2.56
CA GLY A 114 -11.36 -12.33 1.70
C GLY A 114 -12.64 -11.50 1.57
N ARG A 115 -13.69 -11.79 2.36
CA ARG A 115 -14.87 -10.94 2.46
C ARG A 115 -14.63 -9.86 3.52
N VAL A 116 -14.82 -8.62 3.15
CA VAL A 116 -14.69 -7.47 4.05
C VAL A 116 -15.84 -7.47 5.05
N LEU A 117 -15.51 -7.38 6.33
CA LEU A 117 -16.47 -7.24 7.44
C LEU A 117 -16.54 -5.79 7.92
N ASP A 118 -15.40 -5.09 7.95
CA ASP A 118 -15.29 -3.71 8.37
C ASP A 118 -14.04 -3.08 7.78
N SER A 119 -14.02 -1.75 7.62
CA SER A 119 -12.86 -1.02 7.14
C SER A 119 -12.80 0.39 7.68
N ALA A 120 -11.59 0.87 7.89
CA ALA A 120 -11.32 2.27 8.21
C ALA A 120 -10.27 2.81 7.23
N VAL A 121 -10.54 3.96 6.65
CA VAL A 121 -9.69 4.60 5.65
C VAL A 121 -9.29 5.99 6.10
N ASN A 122 -8.04 6.37 5.88
CA ASN A 122 -7.53 7.72 6.06
C ASN A 122 -7.23 8.31 4.68
N GLU A 123 -8.20 9.00 4.11
CA GLU A 123 -8.11 9.65 2.80
C GLU A 123 -7.76 11.15 2.90
N LYS A 124 -7.99 11.75 4.07
CA LYS A 124 -7.98 13.22 4.21
C LYS A 124 -6.65 13.82 4.64
N CYS A 125 -5.67 13.00 4.98
CA CYS A 125 -4.42 13.50 5.53
C CYS A 125 -3.24 12.60 5.12
N ALA A 126 -2.29 13.20 4.43
CA ALA A 126 -1.05 12.53 4.02
C ALA A 126 -0.22 12.01 5.20
N ALA A 127 -0.44 12.53 6.42
CA ALA A 127 0.19 12.02 7.63
C ALA A 127 -0.23 10.56 7.89
N GLY A 128 0.67 9.64 7.67
CA GLY A 128 0.40 8.19 7.72
C GLY A 128 0.52 7.50 6.37
N SER A 129 0.98 8.21 5.35
CA SER A 129 1.14 7.74 3.97
C SER A 129 2.59 7.71 3.51
N GLY A 130 2.81 7.13 2.32
CA GLY A 130 4.13 7.08 1.69
C GLY A 130 4.67 8.46 1.33
N SER A 131 3.83 9.35 0.81
CA SER A 131 4.22 10.72 0.44
C SER A 131 4.70 11.53 1.65
N PHE A 132 4.08 11.33 2.82
CA PHE A 132 4.56 11.90 4.07
C PHE A 132 5.97 11.42 4.42
N THR A 133 6.20 10.10 4.33
CA THR A 133 7.52 9.50 4.59
C THR A 133 8.58 10.08 3.65
N GLU A 134 8.25 10.22 2.36
CA GLU A 134 9.15 10.81 1.35
C GLU A 134 9.47 12.28 1.65
N SER A 135 8.48 13.06 2.07
CA SER A 135 8.69 14.47 2.45
C SER A 135 9.62 14.61 3.64
N MET A 136 9.45 13.76 4.67
CA MET A 136 10.30 13.80 5.87
C MET A 136 11.74 13.34 5.57
N ALA A 137 11.92 12.30 4.77
CA ALA A 137 13.24 11.85 4.32
C ALA A 137 13.95 12.97 3.54
N ARG A 138 13.22 13.68 2.67
CA ARG A 138 13.74 14.84 1.91
C ARG A 138 14.14 16.01 2.83
N ALA A 139 13.30 16.33 3.82
CA ALA A 139 13.61 17.38 4.80
C ALA A 139 14.89 17.07 5.58
N LEU A 140 15.20 15.81 5.83
CA LEU A 140 16.45 15.35 6.45
C LEU A 140 17.64 15.25 5.48
N GLY A 141 17.41 15.44 4.17
CA GLY A 141 18.42 15.24 3.14
C GLY A 141 18.91 13.78 3.09
N MET A 142 17.98 12.82 3.19
CA MET A 142 18.25 11.40 3.20
C MET A 142 17.53 10.67 2.06
N SER A 143 18.14 9.58 1.55
CA SER A 143 17.40 8.63 0.73
C SER A 143 16.34 7.92 1.56
N LEU A 144 15.26 7.41 0.92
CA LEU A 144 14.25 6.61 1.64
C LEU A 144 14.85 5.37 2.30
N LYS A 145 15.86 4.77 1.66
CA LYS A 145 16.57 3.61 2.19
C LYS A 145 17.32 3.98 3.48
N ASP A 146 18.17 5.01 3.42
CA ASP A 146 18.93 5.45 4.59
C ASP A 146 18.01 5.90 5.72
N PHE A 147 16.91 6.59 5.38
CA PHE A 147 15.90 7.03 6.34
C PHE A 147 15.27 5.84 7.07
N ALA A 148 14.95 4.77 6.35
CA ALA A 148 14.40 3.55 6.92
C ALA A 148 15.42 2.81 7.79
N GLU A 149 16.63 2.57 7.28
CA GLU A 149 17.68 1.81 7.96
C GLU A 149 18.17 2.53 9.22
N LYS A 150 18.46 3.83 9.13
CA LYS A 150 18.91 4.62 10.30
C LYS A 150 17.90 4.69 11.43
N SER A 151 16.60 4.66 11.12
CA SER A 151 15.57 4.63 12.15
C SER A 151 15.66 3.40 13.06
N LEU A 152 16.22 2.28 12.55
CA LEU A 152 16.41 1.05 13.32
C LEU A 152 17.52 1.15 14.37
N GLU A 153 18.48 2.06 14.16
CA GLU A 153 19.61 2.30 15.05
C GLU A 153 19.20 3.12 16.29
N SER A 154 18.06 3.81 16.24
CA SER A 154 17.57 4.64 17.33
C SER A 154 16.93 3.81 18.45
N THR A 155 17.28 4.15 19.68
CA THR A 155 16.65 3.67 20.91
C THR A 155 15.85 4.75 21.65
N VAL A 156 15.86 5.97 21.12
CA VAL A 156 15.22 7.14 21.71
C VAL A 156 13.78 7.26 21.19
N LYS A 157 12.85 7.60 22.06
CA LYS A 157 11.46 7.91 21.70
C LYS A 157 11.27 9.43 21.80
N ILE A 158 11.10 10.08 20.65
CA ILE A 158 10.79 11.51 20.55
C ILE A 158 9.32 11.61 20.16
N PRO A 159 8.46 12.21 20.97
CA PRO A 159 7.07 12.45 20.59
C PRO A 159 7.05 13.45 19.43
N MET A 160 6.29 13.15 18.40
CA MET A 160 6.15 13.99 17.21
C MET A 160 4.68 14.15 16.84
N ASN A 161 4.28 15.38 16.52
CA ASN A 161 2.94 15.68 16.09
C ASN A 161 2.80 15.53 14.57
N ALA A 162 2.33 14.38 14.12
CA ALA A 162 2.19 14.06 12.69
C ALA A 162 0.79 14.38 12.12
N GLN A 163 0.10 15.40 12.60
CA GLN A 163 -1.25 15.70 12.12
C GLN A 163 -1.28 16.32 10.71
N CYS A 164 -0.23 17.00 10.32
CA CYS A 164 -0.12 17.63 8.99
C CYS A 164 1.33 17.57 8.53
N THR A 165 1.56 17.31 7.24
CA THR A 165 2.91 17.25 6.65
C THR A 165 3.69 18.55 6.87
N VAL A 166 3.03 19.72 6.74
CA VAL A 166 3.65 21.02 6.93
C VAL A 166 4.15 21.23 8.37
N PHE A 167 3.31 20.87 9.36
CA PHE A 167 3.71 20.98 10.77
C PHE A 167 4.79 19.97 11.14
N ALA A 168 4.71 18.76 10.62
CA ALA A 168 5.72 17.74 10.85
C ALA A 168 7.08 18.13 10.24
N GLU A 169 7.08 18.72 9.05
CA GLU A 169 8.30 19.24 8.41
C GLU A 169 8.94 20.37 9.27
N SER A 170 8.13 21.29 9.78
CA SER A 170 8.60 22.34 10.70
C SER A 170 9.16 21.77 11.99
N GLU A 171 8.57 20.71 12.52
CA GLU A 171 9.04 20.00 13.72
C GLU A 171 10.36 19.28 13.44
N VAL A 172 10.50 18.61 12.28
CA VAL A 172 11.77 18.01 11.82
C VAL A 172 12.88 19.06 11.74
N VAL A 173 12.59 20.22 11.13
CA VAL A 173 13.55 21.33 11.05
C VAL A 173 13.96 21.80 12.44
N SER A 174 13.02 21.93 13.37
CA SER A 174 13.30 22.32 14.77
C SER A 174 14.20 21.29 15.48
N LEU A 175 13.96 20.00 15.28
CA LEU A 175 14.78 18.93 15.83
C LEU A 175 16.22 18.95 15.25
N ILE A 176 16.36 19.25 13.96
CA ILE A 176 17.68 19.41 13.32
C ILE A 176 18.44 20.58 13.99
N HIS A 177 17.79 21.73 14.18
CA HIS A 177 18.40 22.90 14.81
C HIS A 177 18.76 22.68 16.29
N SER A 178 18.03 21.80 16.99
CA SER A 178 18.37 21.41 18.36
C SER A 178 19.52 20.39 18.45
N GLY A 179 20.08 19.97 17.33
CA GLY A 179 21.19 19.01 17.28
C GLY A 179 20.77 17.55 17.45
N THR A 180 19.47 17.23 17.28
CA THR A 180 18.97 15.86 17.36
C THR A 180 19.54 15.04 16.20
N GLU A 181 19.99 13.82 16.47
CA GLU A 181 20.57 12.96 15.45
C GLU A 181 19.53 12.51 14.41
N LYS A 182 19.94 12.44 13.15
CA LYS A 182 19.04 12.04 12.05
C LYS A 182 18.37 10.67 12.27
N ARG A 183 19.06 9.71 12.91
CA ARG A 183 18.48 8.40 13.23
C ARG A 183 17.29 8.52 14.19
N ASP A 184 17.41 9.41 15.18
CA ASP A 184 16.36 9.61 16.20
C ASP A 184 15.17 10.34 15.62
N ILE A 185 15.40 11.34 14.75
CA ILE A 185 14.33 12.02 13.99
C ILE A 185 13.64 11.02 13.04
N SER A 186 14.41 10.21 12.31
CA SER A 186 13.85 9.17 11.42
C SER A 186 12.95 8.21 12.18
N ARG A 187 13.37 7.78 13.37
CA ARG A 187 12.57 6.92 14.24
C ARG A 187 11.29 7.62 14.70
N ALA A 188 11.37 8.85 15.16
CA ALA A 188 10.21 9.64 15.60
C ALA A 188 9.15 9.76 14.50
N VAL A 189 9.57 10.02 13.26
CA VAL A 189 8.67 10.05 12.09
C VAL A 189 7.98 8.72 11.85
N HIS A 190 8.73 7.60 11.88
CA HIS A 190 8.14 6.27 11.70
C HIS A 190 7.16 5.93 12.81
N ASP A 191 7.47 6.27 14.07
CA ASP A 191 6.58 6.05 15.21
C ASP A 191 5.30 6.89 15.10
N ALA A 192 5.39 8.13 14.65
CA ALA A 192 4.24 8.99 14.44
C ALA A 192 3.29 8.44 13.35
N ILE A 193 3.84 7.99 12.21
CA ILE A 193 3.08 7.33 11.15
C ILE A 193 2.41 6.06 11.68
N ALA A 194 3.18 5.23 12.38
CA ALA A 194 2.69 3.96 12.92
C ALA A 194 1.57 4.17 13.94
N SER A 195 1.70 5.14 14.84
CA SER A 195 0.68 5.50 15.83
C SER A 195 -0.64 5.87 15.16
N ARG A 196 -0.58 6.68 14.10
CA ARG A 196 -1.77 7.11 13.37
C ARG A 196 -2.46 5.96 12.66
N VAL A 197 -1.70 5.15 11.92
CA VAL A 197 -2.22 3.96 11.23
C VAL A 197 -2.79 2.97 12.24
N SER A 198 -2.09 2.73 13.35
CA SER A 198 -2.55 1.81 14.41
C SER A 198 -3.86 2.28 15.05
N SER A 199 -4.00 3.58 15.30
CA SER A 199 -5.24 4.15 15.83
C SER A 199 -6.44 3.92 14.90
N MET A 200 -6.21 3.97 13.59
CA MET A 200 -7.23 3.66 12.59
C MET A 200 -7.55 2.16 12.57
N VAL A 201 -6.52 1.30 12.56
CA VAL A 201 -6.68 -0.16 12.53
C VAL A 201 -7.41 -0.68 13.77
N ARG A 202 -7.18 -0.09 14.93
CA ARG A 202 -7.89 -0.45 16.17
C ARG A 202 -9.41 -0.23 16.09
N ARG A 203 -9.89 0.67 15.21
CA ARG A 203 -11.33 0.89 15.00
C ARG A 203 -12.01 -0.33 14.39
N VAL A 204 -11.32 -1.05 13.51
CA VAL A 204 -11.84 -2.26 12.87
C VAL A 204 -11.60 -3.53 13.69
N LYS A 205 -10.96 -3.40 14.88
CA LYS A 205 -10.58 -4.49 15.81
C LYS A 205 -9.65 -5.52 15.16
N LEU A 206 -8.42 -5.54 15.64
CA LEU A 206 -7.40 -6.53 15.25
C LEU A 206 -7.86 -7.95 15.62
N GLU A 207 -7.77 -8.86 14.66
CA GLU A 207 -8.00 -10.30 14.86
C GLU A 207 -7.03 -11.13 14.00
N GLY A 208 -6.45 -12.17 14.59
CA GLY A 208 -5.61 -13.12 13.88
C GLY A 208 -4.33 -12.54 13.30
N GLU A 209 -3.89 -13.07 12.17
CA GLU A 209 -2.68 -12.59 11.48
C GLU A 209 -2.90 -11.21 10.87
N VAL A 210 -1.87 -10.37 10.96
CA VAL A 210 -1.84 -9.03 10.35
C VAL A 210 -1.01 -9.10 9.07
N VAL A 211 -1.62 -8.72 7.95
CA VAL A 211 -0.94 -8.60 6.66
C VAL A 211 -0.69 -7.12 6.37
N LEU A 212 0.56 -6.76 6.07
CA LEU A 212 0.94 -5.40 5.66
C LEU A 212 1.05 -5.32 4.15
N LEU A 213 0.37 -4.34 3.55
CA LEU A 213 0.33 -4.07 2.12
C LEU A 213 0.81 -2.66 1.79
N GLY A 214 1.00 -2.42 0.49
CA GLY A 214 1.43 -1.15 -0.06
C GLY A 214 2.94 -0.92 0.02
N GLY A 215 3.43 0.12 -0.65
CA GLY A 215 4.87 0.37 -0.81
C GLY A 215 5.63 0.61 0.50
N LEU A 216 4.96 1.08 1.57
CA LEU A 216 5.62 1.24 2.88
C LEU A 216 5.86 -0.09 3.63
N ALA A 217 5.35 -1.21 3.14
CA ALA A 217 5.71 -2.53 3.69
C ALA A 217 7.18 -2.91 3.39
N TYR A 218 7.81 -2.29 2.40
CA TYR A 218 9.26 -2.44 2.15
C TYR A 218 10.14 -1.64 3.11
N ASN A 219 9.59 -0.71 3.87
CA ASN A 219 10.35 0.15 4.77
C ASN A 219 10.48 -0.53 6.14
N PRO A 220 11.67 -1.05 6.52
CA PRO A 220 11.86 -1.79 7.77
C PRO A 220 11.63 -0.94 9.02
N GLY A 221 11.90 0.37 8.97
CA GLY A 221 11.58 1.30 10.06
C GLY A 221 10.07 1.42 10.29
N CYS A 222 9.30 1.56 9.19
CA CYS A 222 7.85 1.56 9.26
C CYS A 222 7.28 0.22 9.77
N VAL A 223 7.83 -0.91 9.33
CA VAL A 223 7.40 -2.25 9.77
C VAL A 223 7.64 -2.41 11.28
N LYS A 224 8.85 -2.06 11.76
CA LYS A 224 9.20 -2.13 13.19
C LYS A 224 8.25 -1.26 14.03
N SER A 225 8.09 0.00 13.66
CA SER A 225 7.23 0.92 14.42
C SER A 225 5.77 0.48 14.43
N ARG A 226 5.25 -0.12 13.33
CA ARG A 226 3.89 -0.67 13.29
C ARG A 226 3.74 -1.90 14.18
N LYS A 227 4.68 -2.85 14.15
CA LYS A 227 4.64 -4.01 15.05
C LYS A 227 4.57 -3.57 16.50
N GLU A 228 5.38 -2.60 16.90
CA GLU A 228 5.39 -2.05 18.25
C GLU A 228 4.07 -1.34 18.61
N ASN A 229 3.55 -0.50 17.70
CA ASN A 229 2.31 0.25 17.93
C ASN A 229 1.04 -0.62 17.89
N LEU A 230 1.02 -1.68 17.09
CA LEU A 230 -0.08 -2.65 17.04
C LEU A 230 0.03 -3.71 18.14
N GLU A 231 1.16 -3.77 18.85
CA GLU A 231 1.44 -4.76 19.91
C GLU A 231 1.40 -6.20 19.37
N VAL A 232 1.89 -6.38 18.11
CA VAL A 232 1.97 -7.70 17.47
C VAL A 232 3.43 -8.14 17.31
N GLN A 233 3.67 -9.43 17.52
CA GLN A 233 5.03 -9.96 17.37
C GLN A 233 5.42 -10.15 15.92
N GLU A 234 4.47 -10.57 15.07
CA GLU A 234 4.70 -10.84 13.66
C GLU A 234 3.66 -10.19 12.78
N VAL A 235 4.09 -9.85 11.57
CA VAL A 235 3.25 -9.41 10.48
C VAL A 235 3.65 -10.17 9.22
N LYS A 236 2.67 -10.49 8.39
CA LYS A 236 2.93 -11.07 7.07
C LYS A 236 3.10 -9.95 6.05
N ILE A 237 4.12 -10.05 5.24
CA ILE A 237 4.40 -9.09 4.17
C ILE A 237 4.58 -9.91 2.90
N PRO A 238 3.78 -9.69 1.85
CA PRO A 238 3.99 -10.31 0.54
C PRO A 238 5.36 -9.90 -0.04
N ASP A 239 5.90 -10.71 -0.93
CA ASP A 239 7.15 -10.37 -1.66
C ASP A 239 6.98 -9.06 -2.45
N GLU A 240 5.79 -8.81 -2.98
CA GLU A 240 5.43 -7.61 -3.74
C GLU A 240 4.15 -6.99 -3.18
N PRO A 241 4.24 -6.34 -2.01
CA PRO A 241 3.07 -5.84 -1.27
C PRO A 241 2.30 -4.73 -2.00
N GLU A 242 2.92 -4.07 -2.96
CA GLU A 242 2.29 -3.03 -3.78
C GLU A 242 1.40 -3.57 -4.91
N PHE A 243 1.56 -4.84 -5.30
CA PHE A 243 0.75 -5.45 -6.37
C PHE A 243 -0.51 -6.14 -5.86
N VAL A 244 -0.73 -6.21 -4.55
CA VAL A 244 -1.78 -7.03 -3.96
C VAL A 244 -3.18 -6.56 -4.35
N ASP A 245 -3.40 -5.26 -4.51
CA ASP A 245 -4.69 -4.72 -4.96
C ASP A 245 -4.98 -5.10 -6.41
N ALA A 246 -3.98 -4.99 -7.29
CA ALA A 246 -4.12 -5.45 -8.67
C ALA A 246 -4.33 -6.98 -8.74
N LEU A 247 -3.65 -7.75 -7.90
CA LEU A 247 -3.88 -9.19 -7.76
C LEU A 247 -5.31 -9.49 -7.34
N GLY A 248 -5.81 -8.82 -6.31
CA GLY A 248 -7.18 -9.01 -5.83
C GLY A 248 -8.24 -8.65 -6.88
N ALA A 249 -8.01 -7.58 -7.64
CA ALA A 249 -8.86 -7.21 -8.77
C ALA A 249 -8.86 -8.30 -9.86
N ALA A 250 -7.69 -8.87 -10.20
CA ALA A 250 -7.58 -9.97 -11.17
C ALA A 250 -8.27 -11.26 -10.69
N VAL A 251 -8.20 -11.58 -9.39
CA VAL A 251 -8.93 -12.71 -8.78
C VAL A 251 -10.44 -12.50 -8.90
N ILE A 252 -10.93 -11.30 -8.55
CA ILE A 252 -12.36 -10.96 -8.65
C ILE A 252 -12.82 -10.97 -10.11
N ALA A 253 -11.98 -10.55 -11.06
CA ALA A 253 -12.25 -10.68 -12.49
C ALA A 253 -12.54 -12.12 -12.88
N GLY A 254 -11.78 -13.09 -12.35
CA GLY A 254 -11.98 -14.52 -12.59
C GLY A 254 -13.27 -15.12 -12.02
N GLU A 255 -13.90 -14.45 -11.04
CA GLU A 255 -15.18 -14.87 -10.47
C GLU A 255 -16.39 -14.32 -11.26
N ARG A 256 -16.15 -13.35 -12.16
CA ARG A 256 -17.18 -12.66 -12.95
C ARG A 256 -17.15 -13.03 -14.44
N ALA A 257 -16.11 -13.74 -14.87
CA ALA A 257 -15.92 -14.23 -16.25
C ALA A 257 -16.55 -15.64 -16.47
#